data_12cf114a981493a85a8ee54cc7f46a79
#
_entry.id   12cf114a981493a85a8ee54cc7f46a79
#
_cell.length_a   1.000
_cell.length_b   1.000
_cell.length_c   1.000
_cell.angle_alpha   90.00
_cell.angle_beta   90.00
_cell.angle_gamma   90.00
#
_symmetry.space_group_name_H-M   'P 1'
#
loop_
_entity.id
_entity.type
_entity.pdbx_description
1 polymer ?
#
loop_
_entity_poly.entity_id
_entity_poly.type
_entity_poly.pdbx_seq_one_letter_code
_entity_poly.pdbx_strand_id
1 'polypeptide(L)'
;MKNLSLILIGVMSLLIILTSCSDMGEPEVLLPQMEVDITSIDFSTTTIGSPQIRQIPIINSGEGQLTGELTLVQDSSVYVLQPQGAFTLSADDTLSAELTFTPHAEFAYGAQILINGDDLGNPEHVIALTGVGTALPVPALTVSTSNLNFGTILTGSNGQQQITLSSTGNDTLLISSIDFDLGVYSIDVATPLALVPGASRLMTITFQPDGAGAFSGSMTIVSNSPSTPHVVSLSGAAEVAVSYAGSVQPVLNSNCGGCHGSNGGLNLTSYNNLMAGTSNNGPAVIPGDGASSLIIRRINGTTGGLMPQGGPALSSGTIATIETWINQGALDN
;
A
#
# COMPACT_ATOMS: atom_id res chain seq x y z
N MET A 1 -81.30 75.37 1.26
CA MET A 1 -82.45 75.94 1.99
C MET A 1 -82.09 75.88 3.46
N LYS A 2 -82.05 77.09 4.02
CA LYS A 2 -82.39 77.49 5.40
C LYS A 2 -81.37 77.00 6.47
N ASN A 3 -80.57 77.87 6.90
CA ASN A 3 -80.68 78.92 7.97
C ASN A 3 -80.24 78.39 9.31
N LEU A 4 -79.14 78.87 9.89
CA LEU A 4 -79.14 80.01 10.86
C LEU A 4 -79.34 79.44 12.28
N SER A 5 -78.47 79.55 13.22
CA SER A 5 -78.31 80.73 14.05
C SER A 5 -77.20 80.60 15.06
N LEU A 6 -76.49 81.65 15.15
CA LEU A 6 -75.54 82.14 16.15
C LEU A 6 -76.15 82.10 17.57
N ILE A 7 -75.38 81.65 18.60
CA ILE A 7 -75.44 82.28 19.92
C ILE A 7 -74.05 82.27 20.53
N LEU A 8 -73.52 83.46 20.75
CA LEU A 8 -72.33 83.86 21.47
C LEU A 8 -72.68 84.01 22.97
N ILE A 9 -71.99 83.29 23.84
CA ILE A 9 -71.87 83.74 25.24
C ILE A 9 -70.43 83.37 25.73
N GLY A 10 -69.67 84.42 26.03
CA GLY A 10 -68.39 84.36 26.69
C GLY A 10 -68.51 84.04 28.13
N VAL A 11 -67.47 83.61 28.73
CA VAL A 11 -67.01 84.10 30.02
C VAL A 11 -65.86 83.22 30.56
N MET A 12 -64.80 83.90 30.84
CA MET A 12 -63.94 83.79 32.04
C MET A 12 -62.78 82.74 32.03
N SER A 13 -61.61 83.30 31.79
CA SER A 13 -60.29 82.79 32.09
C SER A 13 -60.21 82.26 33.50
N LEU A 14 -59.93 80.90 33.65
CA LEU A 14 -59.39 80.38 34.83
C LEU A 14 -58.02 79.77 34.48
N LEU A 15 -56.95 80.53 34.81
CA LEU A 15 -55.58 80.08 34.68
C LEU A 15 -55.30 79.03 35.76
N ILE A 16 -55.38 77.77 35.39
CA ILE A 16 -54.88 76.62 36.23
C ILE A 16 -53.43 76.39 35.85
N ILE A 17 -52.53 76.84 36.72
CA ILE A 17 -51.11 76.43 36.67
C ILE A 17 -51.07 74.95 37.07
N LEU A 18 -51.08 74.08 36.08
CA LEU A 18 -50.68 72.71 36.32
C LEU A 18 -49.14 72.66 36.41
N THR A 19 -48.65 72.54 37.60
CA THR A 19 -47.26 72.11 37.85
C THR A 19 -47.08 70.75 37.18
N SER A 20 -46.25 70.68 36.11
CA SER A 20 -45.80 69.45 35.51
C SER A 20 -45.10 68.63 36.59
N CYS A 21 -45.70 67.51 37.00
CA CYS A 21 -44.92 66.43 37.55
C CYS A 21 -43.86 66.04 36.51
N SER A 22 -42.62 66.18 36.84
CA SER A 22 -41.53 65.58 36.06
C SER A 22 -41.86 64.13 35.94
N ASP A 23 -42.03 63.70 34.70
CA ASP A 23 -42.04 62.32 34.30
C ASP A 23 -40.72 61.65 34.87
N MET A 24 -40.84 60.99 36.00
CA MET A 24 -39.77 60.07 36.42
C MET A 24 -39.86 58.91 35.41
N GLY A 25 -39.03 58.98 34.34
CA GLY A 25 -38.94 57.94 33.35
C GLY A 25 -38.88 56.60 34.10
N GLU A 26 -39.76 55.70 33.68
CA GLU A 26 -39.57 54.29 34.14
C GLU A 26 -38.10 53.94 33.89
N PRO A 27 -37.44 53.25 34.84
CA PRO A 27 -36.08 52.80 34.64
C PRO A 27 -36.05 51.96 33.36
N GLU A 28 -35.27 52.40 32.41
CA GLU A 28 -35.05 51.67 31.16
C GLU A 28 -34.49 50.29 31.52
N VAL A 29 -35.27 49.24 31.22
CA VAL A 29 -34.86 47.88 31.49
C VAL A 29 -33.86 47.45 30.39
N LEU A 30 -32.58 47.51 30.73
CA LEU A 30 -31.53 47.01 29.84
C LEU A 30 -31.65 45.50 29.68
N LEU A 31 -31.95 45.06 28.49
CA LEU A 31 -32.15 43.63 28.19
C LEU A 31 -30.88 43.03 27.63
N PRO A 32 -30.50 41.83 28.05
CA PRO A 32 -29.45 41.06 27.37
C PRO A 32 -29.90 40.57 26.03
N GLN A 33 -28.97 40.36 25.10
CA GLN A 33 -29.20 39.75 23.80
C GLN A 33 -28.06 38.78 23.49
N MET A 34 -28.41 37.50 23.40
CA MET A 34 -27.43 36.42 23.11
C MET A 34 -27.29 36.27 21.59
N GLU A 35 -26.06 36.42 21.09
CA GLU A 35 -25.73 36.22 19.68
C GLU A 35 -24.71 35.06 19.56
N VAL A 36 -25.14 34.03 18.80
CA VAL A 36 -24.33 32.86 18.47
C VAL A 36 -24.63 32.47 17.03
N ASP A 37 -23.74 32.78 16.11
CA ASP A 37 -23.96 32.57 14.66
C ASP A 37 -23.77 31.13 14.20
N ILE A 38 -23.24 30.26 15.07
CA ILE A 38 -22.87 28.89 14.74
C ILE A 38 -24.00 27.95 15.18
N THR A 39 -24.60 27.22 14.23
CA THR A 39 -25.63 26.20 14.48
C THR A 39 -25.11 24.77 14.34
N SER A 40 -23.95 24.59 13.70
CA SER A 40 -23.30 23.29 13.56
C SER A 40 -21.79 23.43 13.38
N ILE A 41 -21.06 22.44 13.93
CA ILE A 41 -19.61 22.29 13.73
C ILE A 41 -19.34 20.90 13.20
N ASP A 42 -18.74 20.83 12.02
CA ASP A 42 -18.26 19.60 11.42
C ASP A 42 -16.73 19.53 11.49
N PHE A 43 -16.21 18.52 12.17
CA PHE A 43 -14.77 18.22 12.22
C PHE A 43 -14.29 17.37 11.03
N SER A 44 -15.22 16.99 10.13
CA SER A 44 -14.93 16.15 8.98
C SER A 44 -14.22 14.85 9.40
N THR A 45 -13.22 14.41 8.62
CA THR A 45 -12.39 13.26 8.98
C THR A 45 -11.19 13.69 9.80
N THR A 46 -11.01 13.10 10.97
CA THR A 46 -9.90 13.39 11.90
C THR A 46 -9.17 12.10 12.26
N THR A 47 -7.85 12.11 12.17
CA THR A 47 -7.03 10.94 12.56
C THR A 47 -7.20 10.62 14.04
N ILE A 48 -7.36 9.34 14.37
CA ILE A 48 -7.47 8.84 15.74
C ILE A 48 -6.32 9.35 16.60
N GLY A 49 -6.65 9.91 17.78
CA GLY A 49 -5.69 10.48 18.71
C GLY A 49 -5.19 11.89 18.36
N SER A 50 -5.59 12.47 17.24
CA SER A 50 -5.20 13.82 16.84
C SER A 50 -6.30 14.82 17.24
N PRO A 51 -6.00 15.84 18.07
CA PRO A 51 -7.00 16.83 18.46
C PRO A 51 -7.27 17.82 17.33
N GLN A 52 -8.54 18.19 17.16
CA GLN A 52 -8.99 19.32 16.35
C GLN A 52 -9.71 20.32 17.23
N ILE A 53 -9.40 21.61 17.07
CA ILE A 53 -9.92 22.67 17.93
C ILE A 53 -10.78 23.63 17.12
N ARG A 54 -11.90 24.08 17.70
CA ARG A 54 -12.79 25.13 17.19
C ARG A 54 -13.13 26.11 18.31
N GLN A 55 -13.24 27.39 17.97
CA GLN A 55 -13.66 28.43 18.88
C GLN A 55 -15.14 28.77 18.63
N ILE A 56 -15.88 28.93 19.72
CA ILE A 56 -17.31 29.26 19.70
C ILE A 56 -17.47 30.58 20.42
N PRO A 57 -17.65 31.70 19.70
CA PRO A 57 -17.95 32.97 20.30
C PRO A 57 -19.41 33.02 20.73
N ILE A 58 -19.67 33.42 21.97
CA ILE A 58 -20.97 33.76 22.54
C ILE A 58 -20.89 35.23 22.91
N ILE A 59 -21.70 36.05 22.27
CA ILE A 59 -21.64 37.49 22.40
C ILE A 59 -22.91 38.01 23.11
N ASN A 60 -22.78 38.92 24.04
CA ASN A 60 -23.88 39.70 24.54
C ASN A 60 -23.96 41.03 23.74
N SER A 61 -24.80 41.08 22.69
CA SER A 61 -25.01 42.27 21.88
C SER A 61 -26.08 43.19 22.45
N GLY A 62 -26.67 42.86 23.62
CA GLY A 62 -27.62 43.68 24.35
C GLY A 62 -26.98 44.60 25.37
N GLU A 63 -27.80 45.51 25.94
CA GLU A 63 -27.34 46.49 26.93
C GLU A 63 -27.41 45.99 28.37
N GLY A 64 -28.14 44.89 28.63
CA GLY A 64 -28.23 44.20 29.92
C GLY A 64 -27.13 43.19 30.14
N GLN A 65 -27.03 42.70 31.36
CA GLN A 65 -26.12 41.60 31.72
C GLN A 65 -26.74 40.27 31.25
N LEU A 66 -26.04 39.50 30.39
CA LEU A 66 -26.43 38.18 29.95
C LEU A 66 -25.88 37.14 30.94
N THR A 67 -26.76 36.32 31.50
CA THR A 67 -26.39 35.16 32.34
C THR A 67 -26.86 33.88 31.65
N GLY A 68 -26.05 32.81 31.68
CA GLY A 68 -26.39 31.60 31.02
C GLY A 68 -25.58 30.40 31.47
N GLU A 69 -25.83 29.27 30.82
CA GLU A 69 -25.13 28.01 31.04
C GLU A 69 -24.72 27.39 29.72
N LEU A 70 -23.48 26.96 29.60
CA LEU A 70 -22.90 26.29 28.45
C LEU A 70 -22.67 24.83 28.77
N THR A 71 -23.37 23.92 28.08
CA THR A 71 -23.38 22.48 28.38
C THR A 71 -23.09 21.67 27.13
N LEU A 72 -22.15 20.72 27.25
CA LEU A 72 -21.96 19.67 26.24
C LEU A 72 -22.92 18.52 26.53
N VAL A 73 -23.79 18.21 25.59
CA VAL A 73 -24.80 17.14 25.69
C VAL A 73 -24.33 15.95 24.89
N GLN A 74 -24.22 14.78 25.51
CA GLN A 74 -23.70 13.50 25.01
C GLN A 74 -22.18 13.41 24.88
N ASP A 75 -21.70 12.19 24.95
CA ASP A 75 -20.35 11.63 24.86
C ASP A 75 -19.18 12.60 25.02
N SER A 76 -18.87 12.91 26.27
CA SER A 76 -17.70 13.72 26.65
C SER A 76 -16.35 13.01 26.47
N SER A 77 -16.35 11.77 25.96
CA SER A 77 -15.09 11.01 25.80
C SER A 77 -14.23 11.52 24.65
N VAL A 78 -14.85 12.08 23.61
CA VAL A 78 -14.17 12.56 22.38
C VAL A 78 -14.29 14.07 22.20
N TYR A 79 -15.30 14.73 22.81
CA TYR A 79 -15.49 16.16 22.78
C TYR A 79 -15.18 16.75 24.14
N VAL A 80 -14.39 17.80 24.16
CA VAL A 80 -14.08 18.58 25.38
C VAL A 80 -14.40 20.05 25.12
N LEU A 81 -15.27 20.63 25.96
CA LEU A 81 -15.68 22.03 25.88
C LEU A 81 -15.13 22.80 27.08
N GLN A 82 -14.49 23.96 26.83
CA GLN A 82 -13.92 24.81 27.89
C GLN A 82 -14.12 26.30 27.55
N PRO A 83 -14.63 27.14 28.48
CA PRO A 83 -15.23 26.75 29.76
C PRO A 83 -16.56 26.04 29.54
N GLN A 84 -17.01 25.24 30.49
CA GLN A 84 -18.33 24.66 30.60
C GLN A 84 -18.99 25.07 31.90
N GLY A 85 -20.30 25.22 31.93
CA GLY A 85 -21.07 25.64 33.07
C GLY A 85 -21.60 27.08 32.96
N ALA A 86 -21.91 27.71 34.10
CA ALA A 86 -22.48 29.04 34.14
C ALA A 86 -21.52 30.14 33.67
N PHE A 87 -22.04 31.10 32.92
CA PHE A 87 -21.32 32.29 32.49
C PHE A 87 -22.11 33.58 32.72
N THR A 88 -21.40 34.68 32.73
CA THR A 88 -21.98 36.00 32.83
C THR A 88 -21.20 36.96 31.93
N LEU A 89 -21.91 37.73 31.09
CA LEU A 89 -21.33 38.65 30.11
C LEU A 89 -21.98 40.04 30.31
N SER A 90 -21.16 41.07 30.44
CA SER A 90 -21.64 42.47 30.36
C SER A 90 -22.03 42.80 28.95
N ALA A 91 -22.64 43.95 28.72
CA ALA A 91 -22.90 44.47 27.37
C ALA A 91 -21.62 44.48 26.53
N ASP A 92 -21.73 44.08 25.28
CA ASP A 92 -20.64 43.94 24.28
C ASP A 92 -19.51 42.96 24.63
N ASP A 93 -19.62 42.20 25.75
CA ASP A 93 -18.65 41.19 26.11
C ASP A 93 -18.83 39.89 25.26
N THR A 94 -17.73 39.20 25.07
CA THR A 94 -17.68 37.90 24.34
C THR A 94 -17.03 36.81 25.20
N LEU A 95 -17.71 35.68 25.35
CA LEU A 95 -17.12 34.43 25.81
C LEU A 95 -16.67 33.62 24.60
N SER A 96 -15.38 33.34 24.48
CA SER A 96 -14.86 32.42 23.47
C SER A 96 -14.67 31.04 24.12
N ALA A 97 -15.57 30.11 23.83
CA ALA A 97 -15.44 28.72 24.28
C ALA A 97 -14.62 27.90 23.28
N GLU A 98 -13.71 27.08 23.79
CA GLU A 98 -12.90 26.17 23.02
C GLU A 98 -13.53 24.77 23.01
N LEU A 99 -13.78 24.24 21.81
CA LEU A 99 -14.25 22.88 21.60
C LEU A 99 -13.14 22.05 20.95
N THR A 100 -12.69 20.99 21.64
CA THR A 100 -11.72 20.04 21.14
C THR A 100 -12.41 18.73 20.80
N PHE A 101 -12.12 18.17 19.62
CA PHE A 101 -12.55 16.85 19.16
C PHE A 101 -11.32 15.95 19.01
N THR A 102 -11.30 14.79 19.73
CA THR A 102 -10.22 13.79 19.65
C THR A 102 -10.81 12.39 19.51
N PRO A 103 -10.97 11.85 18.29
CA PRO A 103 -11.55 10.53 18.09
C PRO A 103 -10.62 9.42 18.62
N HIS A 104 -11.20 8.33 19.17
CA HIS A 104 -10.46 7.17 19.70
C HIS A 104 -10.63 5.92 18.82
N ALA A 105 -11.55 5.93 17.85
CA ALA A 105 -11.82 4.80 16.95
C ALA A 105 -12.28 5.28 15.56
N GLU A 106 -12.28 4.40 14.58
CA GLU A 106 -12.88 4.63 13.26
C GLU A 106 -14.40 4.57 13.36
N PHE A 107 -14.98 5.70 13.75
CA PHE A 107 -16.40 5.82 14.04
C PHE A 107 -16.89 7.24 13.71
N ALA A 108 -18.19 7.37 13.39
CA ALA A 108 -18.84 8.67 13.25
C ALA A 108 -19.38 9.10 14.62
N TYR A 109 -18.90 10.23 15.10
CA TYR A 109 -19.28 10.81 16.39
C TYR A 109 -20.25 11.96 16.19
N GLY A 110 -21.26 12.07 17.08
CA GLY A 110 -22.19 13.17 17.14
C GLY A 110 -22.42 13.61 18.56
N ALA A 111 -22.59 14.92 18.79
CA ALA A 111 -22.92 15.52 20.08
C ALA A 111 -23.65 16.83 19.86
N GLN A 112 -24.03 17.51 20.92
CA GLN A 112 -24.62 18.84 20.86
C GLN A 112 -24.04 19.71 21.98
N ILE A 113 -23.90 20.99 21.69
CA ILE A 113 -23.72 22.01 22.71
C ILE A 113 -25.04 22.73 22.89
N LEU A 114 -25.48 22.84 24.13
CA LEU A 114 -26.63 23.59 24.55
C LEU A 114 -26.17 24.86 25.27
N ILE A 115 -26.64 26.01 24.81
CA ILE A 115 -26.40 27.31 25.41
C ILE A 115 -27.74 27.85 25.85
N ASN A 116 -27.96 27.92 27.17
CA ASN A 116 -29.13 28.55 27.75
C ASN A 116 -28.75 29.91 28.28
N GLY A 117 -29.60 30.93 28.03
CA GLY A 117 -29.39 32.29 28.49
C GLY A 117 -30.69 32.94 28.93
N ASP A 118 -30.60 34.08 29.66
CA ASP A 118 -31.72 34.87 30.08
C ASP A 118 -32.18 35.89 29.02
N ASP A 119 -31.71 35.77 27.77
CA ASP A 119 -32.27 36.46 26.61
C ASP A 119 -33.70 35.98 26.31
N LEU A 120 -34.69 36.85 26.52
CA LEU A 120 -36.10 36.49 26.29
C LEU A 120 -36.43 36.25 24.82
N GLY A 121 -35.62 36.77 23.90
CA GLY A 121 -35.82 36.60 22.44
C GLY A 121 -35.19 35.27 21.93
N ASN A 122 -34.13 34.79 22.59
CA ASN A 122 -33.38 33.59 22.21
C ASN A 122 -32.83 32.88 23.46
N PRO A 123 -33.71 32.29 24.29
CA PRO A 123 -33.30 31.70 25.58
C PRO A 123 -32.50 30.42 25.45
N GLU A 124 -32.48 29.76 24.28
CA GLU A 124 -31.80 28.51 24.01
C GLU A 124 -31.18 28.50 22.61
N HIS A 125 -29.92 28.13 22.54
CA HIS A 125 -29.22 27.92 21.26
C HIS A 125 -28.54 26.55 21.24
N VAL A 126 -28.72 25.77 20.17
CA VAL A 126 -28.18 24.44 20.02
C VAL A 126 -27.18 24.42 18.87
N ILE A 127 -25.98 23.90 19.15
CA ILE A 127 -24.94 23.67 18.13
C ILE A 127 -24.79 22.15 17.92
N ALA A 128 -25.08 21.66 16.73
CA ALA A 128 -24.87 20.27 16.38
C ALA A 128 -23.39 20.01 16.08
N LEU A 129 -22.86 18.90 16.62
CA LEU A 129 -21.47 18.50 16.43
C LEU A 129 -21.40 17.20 15.63
N THR A 130 -20.51 17.15 14.64
CA THR A 130 -20.23 15.94 13.87
C THR A 130 -18.72 15.79 13.65
N GLY A 131 -18.24 14.54 13.54
CA GLY A 131 -16.86 14.24 13.20
C GLY A 131 -16.68 12.74 12.95
N VAL A 132 -15.70 12.36 12.14
CA VAL A 132 -15.40 10.96 11.84
C VAL A 132 -13.94 10.67 12.19
N GLY A 133 -13.72 9.68 13.06
CA GLY A 133 -12.39 9.16 13.33
C GLY A 133 -11.90 8.29 12.16
N THR A 134 -10.66 8.47 11.75
CA THR A 134 -10.00 7.65 10.72
C THR A 134 -8.71 7.05 11.27
N ALA A 135 -8.34 5.86 10.80
CA ALA A 135 -7.11 5.20 11.20
C ALA A 135 -5.87 6.06 10.95
N LEU A 136 -4.87 5.91 11.79
CA LEU A 136 -3.56 6.49 11.54
C LEU A 136 -3.00 5.95 10.22
N PRO A 137 -2.52 6.81 9.30
CA PRO A 137 -1.88 6.35 8.07
C PRO A 137 -0.65 5.50 8.38
N VAL A 138 -0.65 4.24 7.94
CA VAL A 138 0.45 3.29 8.12
C VAL A 138 0.72 2.56 6.82
N PRO A 139 1.87 2.79 6.17
CA PRO A 139 2.26 2.01 5.01
C PRO A 139 2.66 0.59 5.45
N ALA A 140 2.33 -0.43 4.64
CA ALA A 140 2.73 -1.80 4.91
C ALA A 140 3.12 -2.51 3.62
N LEU A 141 4.25 -3.22 3.65
CA LEU A 141 4.76 -4.03 2.55
C LEU A 141 4.50 -5.50 2.82
N THR A 142 3.92 -6.17 1.82
CA THR A 142 3.87 -7.63 1.74
C THR A 142 4.61 -8.09 0.49
N VAL A 143 5.44 -9.11 0.65
CA VAL A 143 6.24 -9.73 -0.41
C VAL A 143 5.71 -11.13 -0.65
N SER A 144 5.49 -11.53 -1.92
CA SER A 144 4.84 -12.80 -2.28
C SER A 144 5.62 -14.05 -1.84
N THR A 145 6.93 -13.93 -1.64
CA THR A 145 7.80 -15.02 -1.17
C THR A 145 9.00 -14.47 -0.42
N SER A 146 9.52 -15.25 0.53
CA SER A 146 10.75 -14.94 1.26
C SER A 146 11.99 -15.62 0.64
N ASN A 147 11.82 -16.44 -0.42
CA ASN A 147 12.93 -17.07 -1.13
C ASN A 147 12.62 -17.25 -2.61
N LEU A 148 13.66 -17.18 -3.45
CA LEU A 148 13.62 -17.50 -4.87
C LEU A 148 14.77 -18.45 -5.20
N ASN A 149 14.44 -19.57 -5.86
CA ASN A 149 15.41 -20.55 -6.33
C ASN A 149 15.38 -20.58 -7.87
N PHE A 150 16.51 -20.27 -8.49
CA PHE A 150 16.67 -20.24 -9.95
C PHE A 150 17.06 -21.62 -10.53
N GLY A 151 17.28 -22.63 -9.68
CA GLY A 151 17.75 -23.94 -10.10
C GLY A 151 19.19 -23.91 -10.63
N THR A 152 19.51 -24.87 -11.49
CA THR A 152 20.81 -24.94 -12.17
C THR A 152 20.64 -24.51 -13.63
N ILE A 153 21.48 -23.57 -14.09
CA ILE A 153 21.51 -23.09 -15.47
C ILE A 153 22.92 -23.21 -16.05
N LEU A 154 23.07 -23.04 -17.34
CA LEU A 154 24.39 -23.00 -17.97
C LEU A 154 25.04 -21.62 -17.79
N THR A 155 26.34 -21.60 -17.61
CA THR A 155 27.13 -20.36 -17.58
C THR A 155 26.88 -19.54 -18.88
N GLY A 156 26.71 -18.23 -18.70
CA GLY A 156 26.36 -17.31 -19.82
C GLY A 156 24.88 -17.31 -20.21
N SER A 157 24.07 -18.21 -19.64
CA SER A 157 22.62 -18.14 -19.75
C SER A 157 22.03 -17.31 -18.61
N ASN A 158 20.71 -17.02 -18.67
CA ASN A 158 19.99 -16.38 -17.57
C ASN A 158 18.80 -17.22 -17.13
N GLY A 159 18.49 -17.17 -15.86
CA GLY A 159 17.28 -17.69 -15.25
C GLY A 159 16.42 -16.53 -14.72
N GLN A 160 15.09 -16.66 -14.79
CA GLN A 160 14.18 -15.62 -14.32
C GLN A 160 13.17 -16.17 -13.33
N GLN A 161 12.88 -15.39 -12.29
CA GLN A 161 11.83 -15.65 -11.31
C GLN A 161 11.04 -14.38 -11.08
N GLN A 162 9.77 -14.52 -10.72
CA GLN A 162 8.89 -13.39 -10.46
C GLN A 162 8.60 -13.23 -8.99
N ILE A 163 8.49 -11.99 -8.54
CA ILE A 163 8.09 -11.62 -7.20
C ILE A 163 7.11 -10.45 -7.24
N THR A 164 6.12 -10.47 -6.35
CA THR A 164 5.14 -9.40 -6.26
C THR A 164 5.32 -8.66 -4.94
N LEU A 165 5.41 -7.33 -5.03
CA LEU A 165 5.33 -6.42 -3.89
C LEU A 165 3.94 -5.84 -3.82
N SER A 166 3.30 -5.85 -2.64
CA SER A 166 1.94 -5.36 -2.43
C SER A 166 1.91 -4.35 -1.28
N SER A 167 1.23 -3.21 -1.51
CA SER A 167 0.89 -2.25 -0.46
C SER A 167 -0.38 -2.72 0.26
N THR A 168 -0.22 -3.21 1.50
CA THR A 168 -1.31 -3.75 2.32
C THR A 168 -1.73 -2.83 3.46
N GLY A 169 -1.04 -1.70 3.61
CA GLY A 169 -1.39 -0.65 4.56
C GLY A 169 -2.50 0.28 4.06
N ASN A 170 -2.83 1.27 4.87
CA ASN A 170 -3.80 2.32 4.54
C ASN A 170 -3.13 3.66 4.12
N ASP A 171 -1.80 3.66 3.96
CA ASP A 171 -1.03 4.79 3.44
C ASP A 171 -0.15 4.34 2.25
N THR A 172 0.34 5.31 1.49
CA THR A 172 1.21 5.06 0.35
C THR A 172 2.52 4.42 0.79
N LEU A 173 2.79 3.22 0.26
CA LEU A 173 4.05 2.52 0.43
C LEU A 173 5.10 3.11 -0.52
N LEU A 174 6.19 3.61 0.03
CA LEU A 174 7.32 4.14 -0.71
C LEU A 174 8.52 3.19 -0.56
N ILE A 175 8.91 2.51 -1.64
CA ILE A 175 10.10 1.67 -1.70
C ILE A 175 11.25 2.55 -2.16
N SER A 176 12.23 2.77 -1.29
CA SER A 176 13.37 3.67 -1.55
C SER A 176 14.49 2.98 -2.31
N SER A 177 14.76 1.70 -2.01
CA SER A 177 15.76 0.91 -2.72
C SER A 177 15.43 -0.58 -2.73
N ILE A 178 15.97 -1.27 -3.73
CA ILE A 178 16.03 -2.73 -3.84
C ILE A 178 17.46 -3.08 -4.22
N ASP A 179 18.18 -3.73 -3.31
CA ASP A 179 19.60 -3.97 -3.44
C ASP A 179 19.90 -5.47 -3.38
N PHE A 180 20.91 -5.91 -4.13
CA PHE A 180 21.41 -7.27 -4.15
C PHE A 180 22.82 -7.31 -3.58
N ASP A 181 23.13 -8.32 -2.76
CA ASP A 181 24.49 -8.54 -2.23
C ASP A 181 25.44 -9.22 -3.23
N LEU A 182 24.89 -9.82 -4.30
CA LEU A 182 25.65 -10.42 -5.39
C LEU A 182 25.27 -9.82 -6.74
N GLY A 183 26.27 -9.40 -7.51
CA GLY A 183 26.10 -8.77 -8.83
C GLY A 183 25.55 -9.69 -9.94
N VAL A 184 25.38 -10.99 -9.65
CA VAL A 184 24.78 -11.95 -10.57
C VAL A 184 23.24 -11.85 -10.61
N TYR A 185 22.63 -11.10 -9.68
CA TYR A 185 21.20 -10.84 -9.63
C TYR A 185 20.88 -9.42 -10.05
N SER A 186 19.80 -9.25 -10.78
CA SER A 186 19.28 -7.95 -11.21
C SER A 186 17.75 -7.95 -11.23
N ILE A 187 17.16 -6.75 -11.31
CA ILE A 187 15.71 -6.55 -11.32
C ILE A 187 15.31 -5.60 -12.46
N ASP A 188 14.11 -5.78 -13.01
CA ASP A 188 13.55 -5.01 -14.13
C ASP A 188 12.88 -3.69 -13.73
N VAL A 189 12.87 -3.34 -12.44
CA VAL A 189 12.18 -2.16 -11.91
C VAL A 189 13.19 -1.18 -11.29
N ALA A 190 13.01 0.11 -11.61
CA ALA A 190 13.78 1.17 -10.98
C ALA A 190 13.14 1.62 -9.64
N THR A 191 13.97 2.04 -8.71
CA THR A 191 13.59 2.71 -7.46
C THR A 191 13.98 4.19 -7.49
N PRO A 192 13.27 5.10 -6.78
CA PRO A 192 12.17 4.82 -5.87
C PRO A 192 10.86 4.44 -6.56
N LEU A 193 10.03 3.62 -5.89
CA LEU A 193 8.74 3.16 -6.37
C LEU A 193 7.65 3.44 -5.32
N ALA A 194 6.55 4.08 -5.72
CA ALA A 194 5.39 4.33 -4.86
C ALA A 194 4.23 3.41 -5.23
N LEU A 195 3.61 2.79 -4.22
CA LEU A 195 2.41 1.96 -4.34
C LEU A 195 1.32 2.52 -3.43
N VAL A 196 0.21 2.96 -4.01
CA VAL A 196 -0.97 3.38 -3.24
C VAL A 196 -1.59 2.18 -2.50
N PRO A 197 -2.37 2.39 -1.43
CA PRO A 197 -3.06 1.31 -0.72
C PRO A 197 -3.78 0.34 -1.66
N GLY A 198 -3.55 -0.96 -1.48
CA GLY A 198 -4.12 -2.03 -2.29
C GLY A 198 -3.41 -2.30 -3.63
N ALA A 199 -2.47 -1.45 -4.04
CA ALA A 199 -1.71 -1.66 -5.27
C ALA A 199 -0.65 -2.74 -5.12
N SER A 200 -0.35 -3.43 -6.25
CA SER A 200 0.72 -4.43 -6.32
C SER A 200 1.58 -4.21 -7.56
N ARG A 201 2.85 -4.60 -7.46
CA ARG A 201 3.81 -4.57 -8.56
C ARG A 201 4.46 -5.94 -8.72
N LEU A 202 4.25 -6.56 -9.88
CA LEU A 202 5.01 -7.74 -10.30
C LEU A 202 6.35 -7.28 -10.85
N MET A 203 7.43 -7.96 -10.45
CA MET A 203 8.80 -7.69 -10.86
C MET A 203 9.47 -8.99 -11.27
N THR A 204 10.43 -8.90 -12.19
CA THR A 204 11.25 -10.01 -12.64
C THR A 204 12.65 -9.88 -12.11
N ILE A 205 13.10 -10.91 -11.37
CA ILE A 205 14.49 -11.04 -10.92
C ILE A 205 15.21 -11.93 -11.93
N THR A 206 16.34 -11.46 -12.43
CA THR A 206 17.19 -12.20 -13.35
C THR A 206 18.45 -12.66 -12.63
N PHE A 207 18.79 -13.95 -12.75
CA PHE A 207 20.02 -14.57 -12.33
C PHE A 207 20.89 -14.82 -13.55
N GLN A 208 22.08 -14.23 -13.62
CA GLN A 208 23.01 -14.32 -14.76
C GLN A 208 24.46 -14.52 -14.26
N PRO A 209 24.83 -15.77 -13.98
CA PRO A 209 26.17 -16.08 -13.50
C PRO A 209 27.19 -16.16 -14.65
N ASP A 210 28.39 -15.59 -14.42
CA ASP A 210 29.51 -15.62 -15.37
C ASP A 210 30.38 -16.86 -15.21
N GLY A 211 30.27 -17.59 -14.08
CA GLY A 211 31.08 -18.76 -13.75
C GLY A 211 30.26 -19.90 -13.20
N ALA A 212 30.82 -21.13 -13.23
CA ALA A 212 30.20 -22.29 -12.62
C ALA A 212 30.31 -22.24 -11.09
N GLY A 213 29.30 -22.75 -10.41
CA GLY A 213 29.25 -22.83 -8.95
C GLY A 213 27.85 -22.65 -8.40
N ALA A 214 27.74 -22.72 -7.07
CA ALA A 214 26.52 -22.39 -6.35
C ALA A 214 26.56 -20.93 -5.92
N PHE A 215 25.44 -20.23 -6.06
CA PHE A 215 25.27 -18.82 -5.70
C PHE A 215 24.14 -18.74 -4.66
N SER A 216 24.46 -18.16 -3.52
CA SER A 216 23.50 -17.87 -2.44
C SER A 216 23.65 -16.42 -2.06
N GLY A 217 22.58 -15.68 -2.17
CA GLY A 217 22.56 -14.24 -1.90
C GLY A 217 21.23 -13.79 -1.33
N SER A 218 21.08 -12.46 -1.24
CA SER A 218 19.88 -11.82 -0.75
C SER A 218 19.52 -10.60 -1.56
N MET A 219 18.21 -10.34 -1.63
CA MET A 219 17.62 -9.09 -2.08
C MET A 219 17.07 -8.36 -0.86
N THR A 220 17.52 -7.13 -0.64
CA THR A 220 17.09 -6.26 0.45
C THR A 220 16.18 -5.16 -0.10
N ILE A 221 14.98 -5.04 0.46
CA ILE A 221 13.98 -4.03 0.07
C ILE A 221 13.84 -3.04 1.23
N VAL A 222 14.16 -1.78 1.00
CA VAL A 222 14.00 -0.68 1.96
C VAL A 222 12.79 0.15 1.59
N SER A 223 11.90 0.40 2.57
CA SER A 223 10.68 1.16 2.38
C SER A 223 10.31 1.98 3.62
N ASN A 224 9.23 2.75 3.56
CA ASN A 224 8.64 3.43 4.71
C ASN A 224 7.72 2.54 5.57
N SER A 225 7.61 1.24 5.25
CA SER A 225 6.87 0.27 6.09
C SER A 225 7.56 0.11 7.46
N PRO A 226 6.82 0.03 8.58
CA PRO A 226 7.40 -0.19 9.91
C PRO A 226 8.26 -1.47 10.04
N SER A 227 8.03 -2.46 9.16
CA SER A 227 8.76 -3.74 9.12
C SER A 227 9.97 -3.74 8.18
N THR A 228 10.44 -2.57 7.74
CA THR A 228 11.64 -2.45 6.88
C THR A 228 12.94 -2.73 7.65
N PRO A 229 13.98 -3.29 6.99
CA PRO A 229 14.03 -3.84 5.64
C PRO A 229 13.40 -5.22 5.51
N HIS A 230 12.85 -5.53 4.32
CA HIS A 230 12.47 -6.90 3.97
C HIS A 230 13.61 -7.58 3.22
N VAL A 231 13.89 -8.84 3.59
CA VAL A 231 14.96 -9.61 2.97
C VAL A 231 14.38 -10.85 2.31
N VAL A 232 14.75 -11.08 1.04
CA VAL A 232 14.39 -12.26 0.25
C VAL A 232 15.65 -13.05 -0.04
N SER A 233 15.69 -14.31 0.34
CA SER A 233 16.83 -15.20 0.06
C SER A 233 16.82 -15.62 -1.41
N LEU A 234 17.99 -15.61 -2.05
CA LEU A 234 18.19 -15.98 -3.43
C LEU A 234 19.16 -17.15 -3.51
N SER A 235 18.84 -18.13 -4.37
CA SER A 235 19.72 -19.27 -4.63
C SER A 235 19.67 -19.70 -6.09
N GLY A 236 20.79 -20.19 -6.61
CA GLY A 236 20.92 -20.74 -7.94
C GLY A 236 22.25 -21.45 -8.10
N ALA A 237 22.41 -22.21 -9.16
CA ALA A 237 23.68 -22.82 -9.54
C ALA A 237 23.94 -22.62 -11.03
N ALA A 238 25.20 -22.62 -11.41
CA ALA A 238 25.60 -22.58 -12.80
C ALA A 238 26.59 -23.67 -13.11
N GLU A 239 26.47 -24.27 -14.27
CA GLU A 239 27.38 -25.30 -14.79
C GLU A 239 27.98 -24.89 -16.12
N VAL A 240 29.19 -25.31 -16.38
CA VAL A 240 29.80 -25.14 -17.70
C VAL A 240 29.13 -26.10 -18.67
N ALA A 241 28.76 -25.60 -19.86
CA ALA A 241 28.25 -26.47 -20.91
C ALA A 241 29.30 -27.50 -21.35
N VAL A 242 28.92 -28.75 -21.41
CA VAL A 242 29.75 -29.79 -22.03
C VAL A 242 29.78 -29.55 -23.54
N SER A 243 30.99 -29.35 -24.08
CA SER A 243 31.16 -29.10 -25.52
C SER A 243 30.95 -30.42 -26.29
N TYR A 244 30.05 -30.35 -27.28
CA TYR A 244 29.89 -31.45 -28.24
C TYR A 244 31.17 -31.67 -29.04
N ALA A 245 31.68 -30.60 -29.67
CA ALA A 245 32.87 -30.66 -30.53
C ALA A 245 34.13 -31.04 -29.76
N GLY A 246 34.29 -30.54 -28.52
CA GLY A 246 35.48 -30.77 -27.70
C GLY A 246 35.46 -32.02 -26.87
N SER A 247 34.28 -32.51 -26.44
CA SER A 247 34.18 -33.59 -25.46
C SER A 247 33.41 -34.84 -25.96
N VAL A 248 32.33 -34.63 -26.71
CA VAL A 248 31.45 -35.74 -27.13
C VAL A 248 31.89 -36.36 -28.45
N GLN A 249 32.04 -35.55 -29.50
CA GLN A 249 32.37 -36.01 -30.85
C GLN A 249 33.70 -36.79 -30.90
N PRO A 250 34.79 -36.38 -30.17
CA PRO A 250 36.03 -37.18 -30.11
C PRO A 250 35.82 -38.56 -29.55
N VAL A 251 34.97 -38.70 -28.50
CA VAL A 251 34.63 -40.03 -27.94
C VAL A 251 33.88 -40.89 -28.96
N LEU A 252 32.90 -40.32 -29.67
CA LEU A 252 32.14 -41.01 -30.68
C LEU A 252 33.02 -41.44 -31.87
N ASN A 253 33.92 -40.58 -32.32
CA ASN A 253 34.87 -40.88 -33.41
C ASN A 253 35.80 -42.04 -33.01
N SER A 254 36.34 -42.04 -31.78
CA SER A 254 37.34 -43.03 -31.33
C SER A 254 36.74 -44.40 -30.99
N ASN A 255 35.49 -44.42 -30.47
CA ASN A 255 34.90 -45.64 -29.91
C ASN A 255 33.72 -46.20 -30.74
N CYS A 256 33.10 -45.37 -31.56
CA CYS A 256 31.86 -45.73 -32.26
C CYS A 256 31.97 -45.62 -33.78
N GLY A 257 32.85 -44.69 -34.31
CA GLY A 257 32.95 -44.34 -35.72
C GLY A 257 33.33 -45.49 -36.65
N GLY A 258 34.06 -46.50 -36.14
CA GLY A 258 34.42 -47.66 -36.94
C GLY A 258 33.23 -48.52 -37.40
N CYS A 259 32.16 -48.55 -36.58
CA CYS A 259 30.93 -49.30 -36.86
C CYS A 259 29.76 -48.38 -37.28
N HIS A 260 29.73 -47.20 -36.70
CA HIS A 260 28.62 -46.19 -36.88
C HIS A 260 29.07 -44.98 -37.72
N GLY A 261 29.82 -45.27 -38.80
CA GLY A 261 30.15 -44.27 -39.83
C GLY A 261 29.08 -44.21 -40.89
N SER A 262 29.50 -44.28 -42.17
CA SER A 262 28.58 -44.22 -43.32
C SER A 262 27.79 -45.52 -43.56
N ASN A 263 28.07 -46.61 -42.82
CA ASN A 263 27.48 -47.93 -42.98
C ASN A 263 26.74 -48.35 -41.69
N GLY A 264 25.50 -48.80 -41.78
CA GLY A 264 24.83 -49.45 -40.63
C GLY A 264 23.66 -48.74 -39.97
N GLY A 265 23.04 -47.79 -40.64
CA GLY A 265 21.75 -47.19 -40.19
C GLY A 265 21.85 -46.07 -39.17
N LEU A 266 22.82 -46.09 -38.23
CA LEU A 266 23.10 -44.99 -37.31
C LEU A 266 24.47 -44.40 -37.66
N ASN A 267 24.49 -43.09 -37.99
CA ASN A 267 25.72 -42.39 -38.30
C ASN A 267 26.06 -41.43 -37.16
N LEU A 268 27.27 -41.59 -36.55
CA LEU A 268 27.73 -40.78 -35.42
C LEU A 268 28.90 -39.84 -35.78
N THR A 269 29.12 -39.59 -37.08
CA THR A 269 30.25 -38.79 -37.57
C THR A 269 30.05 -37.28 -37.44
N SER A 270 28.83 -36.81 -37.14
CA SER A 270 28.53 -35.39 -36.92
C SER A 270 27.35 -35.24 -36.00
N TYR A 271 27.23 -34.02 -35.43
CA TYR A 271 26.10 -33.66 -34.59
C TYR A 271 24.75 -33.89 -35.27
N ASN A 272 24.56 -33.40 -36.49
CA ASN A 272 23.30 -33.56 -37.23
C ASN A 272 22.94 -35.05 -37.47
N ASN A 273 23.93 -35.88 -37.80
CA ASN A 273 23.71 -37.30 -38.00
C ASN A 273 23.34 -38.01 -36.67
N LEU A 274 24.00 -37.64 -35.57
CA LEU A 274 23.69 -38.21 -34.25
C LEU A 274 22.26 -37.84 -33.84
N MET A 275 21.88 -36.55 -33.99
CA MET A 275 20.55 -36.06 -33.62
C MET A 275 19.44 -36.63 -34.50
N ALA A 276 19.71 -36.89 -35.76
CA ALA A 276 18.80 -37.57 -36.70
C ALA A 276 18.73 -39.08 -36.45
N GLY A 277 19.61 -39.64 -35.64
CA GLY A 277 19.73 -41.08 -35.39
C GLY A 277 18.50 -41.68 -34.68
N THR A 278 17.87 -42.63 -35.37
CA THR A 278 16.71 -43.36 -34.83
C THR A 278 16.90 -44.90 -35.02
N SER A 279 16.19 -45.63 -34.19
CA SER A 279 16.09 -47.10 -34.33
C SER A 279 14.72 -47.60 -33.86
N ASN A 280 14.43 -48.87 -34.02
CA ASN A 280 13.20 -49.49 -33.50
C ASN A 280 13.11 -49.40 -31.94
N ASN A 281 14.21 -49.02 -31.27
CA ASN A 281 14.27 -48.85 -29.80
C ASN A 281 14.21 -47.36 -29.36
N GLY A 282 13.91 -46.46 -30.30
CA GLY A 282 13.78 -45.02 -30.04
C GLY A 282 14.92 -44.19 -30.63
N PRO A 283 14.88 -42.85 -30.38
CA PRO A 283 15.88 -41.89 -30.86
C PRO A 283 17.24 -42.14 -30.13
N ALA A 284 18.33 -41.88 -30.88
CA ALA A 284 19.68 -42.00 -30.35
C ALA A 284 19.90 -41.04 -29.17
N VAL A 285 19.43 -39.79 -29.28
CA VAL A 285 19.51 -38.74 -28.27
C VAL A 285 18.15 -38.12 -28.08
N ILE A 286 17.77 -37.90 -26.83
CA ILE A 286 16.60 -37.12 -26.41
C ILE A 286 17.14 -35.92 -25.64
N PRO A 287 17.19 -34.70 -26.21
CA PRO A 287 17.69 -33.52 -25.52
C PRO A 287 16.99 -33.31 -24.18
N GLY A 288 17.74 -33.09 -23.11
CA GLY A 288 17.24 -32.93 -21.75
C GLY A 288 16.97 -34.26 -21.01
N ASP A 289 17.08 -35.44 -21.68
CA ASP A 289 16.83 -36.75 -21.06
C ASP A 289 17.90 -37.77 -21.46
N GLY A 290 19.03 -37.74 -20.78
CA GLY A 290 20.12 -38.67 -20.97
C GLY A 290 19.71 -40.10 -20.67
N ALA A 291 18.99 -40.32 -19.58
CA ALA A 291 18.63 -41.68 -19.11
C ALA A 291 17.72 -42.42 -20.12
N SER A 292 16.83 -41.72 -20.80
CA SER A 292 15.97 -42.32 -21.84
C SER A 292 16.62 -42.35 -23.23
N SER A 293 17.71 -41.62 -23.43
CA SER A 293 18.47 -41.59 -24.68
C SER A 293 19.08 -42.98 -25.00
N LEU A 294 18.83 -43.48 -26.22
CA LEU A 294 19.27 -44.83 -26.57
C LEU A 294 20.78 -44.98 -26.53
N ILE A 295 21.54 -43.92 -26.87
CA ILE A 295 23.00 -43.95 -26.83
C ILE A 295 23.50 -44.27 -25.38
N ILE A 296 22.95 -43.65 -24.36
CA ILE A 296 23.30 -43.86 -22.96
C ILE A 296 22.92 -45.29 -22.54
N ARG A 297 21.71 -45.73 -22.87
CA ARG A 297 21.21 -47.07 -22.57
C ARG A 297 22.01 -48.17 -23.22
N ARG A 298 22.63 -47.90 -24.38
CA ARG A 298 23.52 -48.84 -25.06
C ARG A 298 24.94 -48.89 -24.50
N ILE A 299 25.53 -47.70 -24.20
CA ILE A 299 26.90 -47.65 -23.69
C ILE A 299 27.02 -48.07 -22.20
N ASN A 300 25.91 -48.03 -21.44
CA ASN A 300 25.86 -48.58 -20.06
C ASN A 300 25.26 -49.99 -19.98
N GLY A 301 24.84 -50.58 -21.11
CA GLY A 301 24.36 -51.97 -21.17
C GLY A 301 22.96 -52.22 -20.63
N THR A 302 22.14 -51.17 -20.38
CA THR A 302 20.77 -51.31 -19.84
C THR A 302 19.73 -51.71 -20.90
N THR A 303 20.06 -51.65 -22.19
CA THR A 303 19.17 -52.04 -23.30
C THR A 303 19.98 -52.67 -24.41
N GLY A 304 19.64 -53.93 -24.77
CA GLY A 304 20.34 -54.67 -25.80
C GLY A 304 21.77 -55.03 -25.44
N GLY A 305 22.63 -55.28 -26.43
CA GLY A 305 24.05 -55.56 -26.19
C GLY A 305 24.82 -54.29 -25.81
N LEU A 306 25.76 -54.43 -24.88
CA LEU A 306 26.69 -53.38 -24.51
C LEU A 306 27.46 -52.86 -25.73
N MET A 307 27.56 -51.54 -25.85
CA MET A 307 28.40 -50.89 -26.85
C MET A 307 29.62 -50.22 -26.22
N PRO A 308 30.76 -50.16 -26.89
CA PRO A 308 31.08 -50.77 -28.21
C PRO A 308 31.09 -52.32 -28.18
N GLN A 309 30.45 -52.94 -29.20
CA GLN A 309 30.38 -54.38 -29.29
C GLN A 309 31.77 -54.98 -29.61
N GLY A 310 32.23 -55.91 -28.76
CA GLY A 310 33.55 -56.54 -28.95
C GLY A 310 34.74 -55.68 -28.52
N GLY A 311 34.52 -54.45 -28.04
CA GLY A 311 35.53 -53.55 -27.51
C GLY A 311 35.44 -53.43 -25.98
N PRO A 312 36.37 -52.66 -25.34
CA PRO A 312 36.27 -52.37 -23.92
C PRO A 312 35.07 -51.44 -23.67
N ALA A 313 34.39 -51.63 -22.53
CA ALA A 313 33.35 -50.69 -22.08
C ALA A 313 33.94 -49.30 -21.87
N LEU A 314 33.13 -48.27 -22.17
CA LEU A 314 33.49 -46.87 -21.86
C LEU A 314 33.64 -46.71 -20.35
N SER A 315 34.55 -45.79 -19.95
CA SER A 315 34.66 -45.45 -18.53
C SER A 315 33.38 -44.77 -18.03
N SER A 316 33.08 -44.92 -16.74
CA SER A 316 31.92 -44.24 -16.13
C SER A 316 31.99 -42.71 -16.30
N GLY A 317 33.20 -42.12 -16.25
CA GLY A 317 33.39 -40.69 -16.50
C GLY A 317 33.07 -40.27 -17.92
N THR A 318 33.42 -41.10 -18.91
CA THR A 318 33.08 -40.85 -20.32
C THR A 318 31.57 -40.95 -20.55
N ILE A 319 30.91 -41.95 -19.97
CA ILE A 319 29.45 -42.09 -20.03
C ILE A 319 28.77 -40.88 -19.37
N ALA A 320 29.22 -40.48 -18.19
CA ALA A 320 28.68 -39.30 -17.49
C ALA A 320 28.87 -38.01 -18.29
N THR A 321 29.99 -37.83 -19.01
CA THR A 321 30.20 -36.66 -19.88
C THR A 321 29.15 -36.60 -21.01
N ILE A 322 28.88 -37.72 -21.68
CA ILE A 322 27.86 -37.77 -22.75
C ILE A 322 26.47 -37.57 -22.16
N GLU A 323 26.16 -38.16 -21.05
CA GLU A 323 24.86 -38.04 -20.37
C GLU A 323 24.63 -36.58 -19.90
N THR A 324 25.64 -35.93 -19.31
CA THR A 324 25.60 -34.55 -18.92
C THR A 324 25.33 -33.61 -20.14
N TRP A 325 26.06 -33.84 -21.25
CA TRP A 325 25.80 -33.08 -22.49
C TRP A 325 24.35 -33.23 -22.95
N ILE A 326 23.80 -34.47 -22.92
CA ILE A 326 22.40 -34.69 -23.29
C ILE A 326 21.44 -33.96 -22.33
N ASN A 327 21.67 -34.07 -20.99
CA ASN A 327 20.85 -33.45 -19.98
C ASN A 327 20.89 -31.91 -20.05
N GLN A 328 22.01 -31.32 -20.51
CA GLN A 328 22.16 -29.91 -20.80
C GLN A 328 21.51 -29.46 -22.10
N GLY A 329 20.74 -30.34 -22.78
CA GLY A 329 19.98 -30.04 -23.98
C GLY A 329 20.62 -30.52 -25.27
N ALA A 330 21.71 -31.29 -25.20
CA ALA A 330 22.43 -31.80 -26.36
C ALA A 330 22.84 -30.74 -27.38
N LEU A 331 23.48 -29.66 -26.89
CA LEU A 331 23.83 -28.47 -27.70
C LEU A 331 24.94 -28.81 -28.72
N ASP A 332 24.88 -28.17 -29.92
CA ASP A 332 25.96 -28.17 -30.92
C ASP A 332 26.95 -27.04 -30.61
N ASN A 333 27.94 -27.29 -29.77
CA ASN A 333 28.85 -26.28 -29.23
C ASN A 333 30.33 -26.73 -29.21
#